data_d0f00bf28d2fe7d70ee75f692ecaf736
#
_entry.id   d0f00bf28d2fe7d70ee75f692ecaf736
#
_cell.length_a   1.000
_cell.length_b   1.000
_cell.length_c   1.000
_cell.angle_alpha   90.00
_cell.angle_beta   90.00
_cell.angle_gamma   90.00
#
_symmetry.space_group_name_H-M   'P 1'
#
loop_
_entity.id
_entity.type
_entity.pdbx_description
1 polymer ?
#
loop_
_entity_poly.entity_id
_entity_poly.type
_entity_poly.pdbx_seq_one_letter_code
_entity_poly.pdbx_strand_id
1 'polypeptide(L)'
;MDLIKIGKYIAAKRKALGLTQKQLAEKLNMSDKSVSKWERGICLPDVTVYLELCKILGISINEFLAGEDIIEENIEQKSEENILKITKDNKTKQKILKKIITLLLCVLIVFMTVSFFIFKETNKSQNYIESFLEESTEMKTAELLSKHQGDIMLFHYDTNKQFNLISMYLTEYQKGKKISHKEVCEFYINPSQGAKKGNIALTINQEASSMNIIVAYDGGYYSAEQISFSKNIKDFNAWWIEKIEEKTIIKYGKEQMLAALFYGKKGVSTIPIEELEKKDTKVKNDYMCILSFKFK
;
A
#
# COMPACT_ATOMS: atom_id res chain seq x y z
N MET A 1 -48.12 -7.47 -11.93
CA MET A 1 -48.65 -8.73 -12.46
C MET A 1 -48.79 -9.71 -11.32
N ASP A 2 -49.97 -10.33 -11.16
CA ASP A 2 -50.22 -11.24 -10.04
C ASP A 2 -49.90 -12.69 -10.45
N LEU A 3 -48.70 -13.18 -10.10
CA LEU A 3 -48.27 -14.51 -10.50
C LEU A 3 -49.08 -15.62 -9.86
N ILE A 4 -49.63 -15.39 -8.67
CA ILE A 4 -50.43 -16.38 -7.95
C ILE A 4 -51.78 -16.53 -8.65
N LYS A 5 -52.41 -15.42 -9.06
CA LYS A 5 -53.67 -15.43 -9.80
C LYS A 5 -53.54 -16.17 -11.12
N ILE A 6 -52.47 -15.84 -11.88
CA ILE A 6 -52.19 -16.47 -13.18
C ILE A 6 -51.88 -17.96 -13.00
N GLY A 7 -51.11 -18.36 -11.98
CA GLY A 7 -50.80 -19.75 -11.73
C GLY A 7 -52.05 -20.58 -11.39
N LYS A 8 -52.94 -20.02 -10.54
CA LYS A 8 -54.21 -20.65 -10.22
C LYS A 8 -55.09 -20.79 -11.47
N TYR A 9 -55.09 -19.81 -12.35
CA TYR A 9 -55.85 -19.82 -13.60
C TYR A 9 -55.35 -20.91 -14.54
N ILE A 10 -54.06 -21.02 -14.77
CA ILE A 10 -53.44 -22.11 -15.53
C ILE A 10 -53.86 -23.47 -14.95
N ALA A 11 -53.79 -23.65 -13.65
CA ALA A 11 -54.15 -24.90 -12.97
C ALA A 11 -55.64 -25.24 -13.14
N ALA A 12 -56.52 -24.22 -13.06
CA ALA A 12 -57.97 -24.39 -13.28
C ALA A 12 -58.29 -24.83 -14.71
N LYS A 13 -57.73 -24.13 -15.71
CA LYS A 13 -57.95 -24.46 -17.11
C LYS A 13 -57.38 -25.83 -17.49
N ARG A 14 -56.18 -26.19 -16.99
CA ARG A 14 -55.59 -27.52 -17.18
C ARG A 14 -56.51 -28.61 -16.60
N LYS A 15 -56.99 -28.42 -15.36
CA LYS A 15 -57.89 -29.40 -14.69
C LYS A 15 -59.23 -29.54 -15.42
N ALA A 16 -59.77 -28.43 -15.92
CA ALA A 16 -61.02 -28.46 -16.72
C ALA A 16 -60.88 -29.33 -17.98
N LEU A 17 -59.65 -29.39 -18.57
CA LEU A 17 -59.33 -30.26 -19.70
C LEU A 17 -58.95 -31.72 -19.25
N GLY A 18 -59.04 -32.06 -17.98
CA GLY A 18 -58.67 -33.39 -17.46
C GLY A 18 -57.18 -33.72 -17.52
N LEU A 19 -56.29 -32.73 -17.75
CA LEU A 19 -54.88 -32.97 -17.90
C LEU A 19 -54.17 -32.97 -16.53
N THR A 20 -53.20 -33.88 -16.37
CA THR A 20 -52.19 -33.79 -15.26
C THR A 20 -51.11 -32.77 -15.57
N GLN A 21 -50.39 -32.30 -14.58
CA GLN A 21 -49.23 -31.41 -14.78
C GLN A 21 -48.19 -32.03 -15.73
N LYS A 22 -47.98 -33.34 -15.60
CA LYS A 22 -47.06 -34.10 -16.47
C LYS A 22 -47.55 -34.11 -17.92
N GLN A 23 -48.80 -34.37 -18.16
CA GLN A 23 -49.38 -34.37 -19.53
C GLN A 23 -49.37 -33.00 -20.16
N LEU A 24 -49.59 -31.91 -19.41
CA LEU A 24 -49.42 -30.56 -19.93
C LEU A 24 -47.94 -30.24 -20.25
N ALA A 25 -47.04 -30.67 -19.42
CA ALA A 25 -45.59 -30.49 -19.62
C ALA A 25 -45.12 -31.25 -20.87
N GLU A 26 -45.55 -32.50 -21.07
CA GLU A 26 -45.24 -33.31 -22.26
C GLU A 26 -45.71 -32.62 -23.55
N LYS A 27 -46.93 -32.06 -23.56
CA LYS A 27 -47.47 -31.33 -24.70
C LYS A 27 -46.66 -30.05 -25.05
N LEU A 28 -46.00 -29.46 -24.06
CA LEU A 28 -45.19 -28.25 -24.22
C LEU A 28 -43.71 -28.52 -24.38
N ASN A 29 -43.29 -29.81 -24.42
CA ASN A 29 -41.88 -30.22 -24.38
C ASN A 29 -41.09 -29.64 -23.16
N MET A 30 -41.77 -29.57 -22.01
CA MET A 30 -41.25 -28.98 -20.77
C MET A 30 -41.21 -30.02 -19.64
N SER A 31 -40.57 -29.69 -18.51
CA SER A 31 -40.61 -30.53 -17.34
C SER A 31 -41.90 -30.33 -16.51
N ASP A 32 -42.41 -31.37 -15.87
CA ASP A 32 -43.49 -31.31 -14.91
C ASP A 32 -43.25 -30.33 -13.76
N LYS A 33 -41.99 -30.22 -13.35
CA LYS A 33 -41.50 -29.23 -12.36
C LYS A 33 -41.70 -27.78 -12.83
N SER A 34 -41.57 -27.52 -14.13
CA SER A 34 -41.81 -26.21 -14.69
C SER A 34 -43.29 -25.83 -14.60
N VAL A 35 -44.17 -26.72 -15.02
CA VAL A 35 -45.63 -26.51 -14.90
C VAL A 35 -46.07 -26.34 -13.43
N SER A 36 -45.50 -27.12 -12.55
CA SER A 36 -45.76 -27.01 -11.09
C SER A 36 -45.33 -25.64 -10.53
N LYS A 37 -44.20 -25.08 -10.99
CA LYS A 37 -43.77 -23.74 -10.58
C LYS A 37 -44.71 -22.64 -11.08
N TRP A 38 -45.16 -22.76 -12.33
CA TRP A 38 -46.10 -21.80 -12.91
C TRP A 38 -47.42 -21.80 -12.15
N GLU A 39 -48.00 -22.99 -11.89
CA GLU A 39 -49.26 -23.11 -11.17
C GLU A 39 -49.24 -22.63 -9.74
N ARG A 40 -48.06 -22.71 -9.08
CA ARG A 40 -47.84 -22.16 -7.74
C ARG A 40 -47.52 -20.65 -7.74
N GLY A 41 -47.38 -20.04 -8.90
CA GLY A 41 -47.07 -18.63 -9.03
C GLY A 41 -45.63 -18.26 -8.67
N ILE A 42 -44.68 -19.22 -8.72
CA ILE A 42 -43.28 -18.99 -8.42
C ILE A 42 -42.61 -18.21 -9.57
N CYS A 43 -42.95 -18.59 -10.82
CA CYS A 43 -42.50 -17.90 -12.03
C CYS A 43 -43.54 -18.05 -13.13
N LEU A 44 -43.46 -17.21 -14.16
CA LEU A 44 -44.20 -17.40 -15.42
C LEU A 44 -43.47 -18.40 -16.31
N PRO A 45 -44.20 -19.01 -17.29
CA PRO A 45 -43.57 -19.64 -18.43
C PRO A 45 -42.65 -18.65 -19.17
N ASP A 46 -41.74 -19.15 -19.98
CA ASP A 46 -41.03 -18.32 -20.94
C ASP A 46 -42.00 -17.79 -22.04
N VAL A 47 -41.75 -16.57 -22.55
CA VAL A 47 -42.60 -15.92 -23.54
C VAL A 47 -42.76 -16.77 -24.80
N THR A 48 -41.74 -17.57 -25.14
CA THR A 48 -41.75 -18.49 -26.27
C THR A 48 -42.83 -19.58 -26.15
N VAL A 49 -43.23 -19.90 -24.92
CA VAL A 49 -44.21 -20.97 -24.62
C VAL A 49 -45.65 -20.42 -24.55
N TYR A 50 -45.83 -19.09 -24.47
CA TYR A 50 -47.17 -18.49 -24.24
C TYR A 50 -48.21 -18.90 -25.26
N LEU A 51 -47.87 -18.82 -26.54
CA LEU A 51 -48.82 -19.12 -27.63
C LEU A 51 -49.28 -20.58 -27.60
N GLU A 52 -48.33 -21.49 -27.38
CA GLU A 52 -48.64 -22.91 -27.35
C GLU A 52 -49.40 -23.32 -26.07
N LEU A 53 -49.02 -22.75 -24.92
CA LEU A 53 -49.74 -22.93 -23.66
C LEU A 53 -51.20 -22.44 -23.80
N CYS A 54 -51.42 -21.24 -24.31
CA CYS A 54 -52.71 -20.65 -24.51
C CYS A 54 -53.58 -21.50 -25.49
N LYS A 55 -52.95 -21.99 -26.55
CA LYS A 55 -53.62 -22.86 -27.52
C LYS A 55 -54.08 -24.18 -26.90
N ILE A 56 -53.22 -24.82 -26.08
CA ILE A 56 -53.53 -26.07 -25.40
C ILE A 56 -54.63 -25.86 -24.36
N LEU A 57 -54.60 -24.76 -23.61
CA LEU A 57 -55.56 -24.44 -22.58
C LEU A 57 -56.87 -23.84 -23.09
N GLY A 58 -56.97 -23.50 -24.38
CA GLY A 58 -58.14 -22.87 -25.01
C GLY A 58 -58.41 -21.46 -24.48
N ILE A 59 -57.37 -20.68 -24.21
CA ILE A 59 -57.46 -19.32 -23.66
C ILE A 59 -56.69 -18.32 -24.55
N SER A 60 -57.06 -17.06 -24.47
CA SER A 60 -56.32 -15.98 -25.11
C SER A 60 -55.08 -15.57 -24.27
N ILE A 61 -54.09 -14.94 -24.88
CA ILE A 61 -52.94 -14.37 -24.16
C ILE A 61 -53.38 -13.34 -23.10
N ASN A 62 -54.44 -12.56 -23.42
CA ASN A 62 -54.97 -11.56 -22.49
C ASN A 62 -55.59 -12.20 -21.25
N GLU A 63 -56.32 -13.26 -21.40
CA GLU A 63 -56.90 -14.06 -20.29
C GLU A 63 -55.77 -14.72 -19.45
N PHE A 64 -54.76 -15.28 -20.12
CA PHE A 64 -53.59 -15.83 -19.47
C PHE A 64 -52.89 -14.76 -18.61
N LEU A 65 -52.62 -13.58 -19.15
CA LEU A 65 -51.94 -12.48 -18.43
C LEU A 65 -52.82 -11.83 -17.36
N ALA A 66 -54.15 -11.83 -17.56
CA ALA A 66 -55.13 -11.37 -16.57
C ALA A 66 -55.35 -12.39 -15.45
N GLY A 67 -55.13 -13.68 -15.73
CA GLY A 67 -55.43 -14.80 -14.83
C GLY A 67 -56.90 -15.00 -14.55
N GLU A 68 -57.74 -14.68 -15.57
CA GLU A 68 -59.21 -14.81 -15.51
C GLU A 68 -59.80 -14.82 -16.90
N ASP A 69 -61.02 -15.33 -17.05
CA ASP A 69 -61.76 -15.24 -18.30
C ASP A 69 -62.20 -13.80 -18.59
N ILE A 70 -62.08 -13.36 -19.85
CA ILE A 70 -62.40 -12.01 -20.27
C ILE A 70 -63.60 -12.05 -21.21
N ILE A 71 -64.65 -11.34 -20.82
CA ILE A 71 -65.85 -11.17 -21.66
C ILE A 71 -65.51 -10.23 -22.82
N GLU A 72 -65.98 -10.50 -24.03
CA GLU A 72 -65.60 -9.81 -25.28
C GLU A 72 -65.67 -8.26 -25.21
N GLU A 73 -66.62 -7.71 -24.47
CA GLU A 73 -66.81 -6.26 -24.27
C GLU A 73 -65.61 -5.55 -23.57
N ASN A 74 -64.74 -6.29 -22.91
CA ASN A 74 -63.64 -5.72 -22.10
C ASN A 74 -62.20 -6.07 -22.58
N ILE A 75 -62.09 -6.64 -23.80
CA ILE A 75 -60.80 -7.13 -24.32
C ILE A 75 -59.78 -6.00 -24.51
N GLU A 76 -60.20 -4.87 -25.15
CA GLU A 76 -59.33 -3.73 -25.42
C GLU A 76 -58.77 -3.10 -24.11
N GLN A 77 -59.67 -2.86 -23.15
CA GLN A 77 -59.31 -2.19 -21.91
C GLN A 77 -58.36 -3.02 -21.04
N LYS A 78 -58.55 -4.35 -20.96
CA LYS A 78 -57.64 -5.26 -20.25
C LYS A 78 -56.31 -5.50 -20.98
N SER A 79 -56.32 -5.47 -22.30
CA SER A 79 -55.10 -5.55 -23.12
C SER A 79 -54.17 -4.36 -22.85
N GLU A 80 -54.70 -3.13 -22.85
CA GLU A 80 -53.94 -1.92 -22.53
C GLU A 80 -53.41 -1.94 -21.08
N GLU A 81 -54.23 -2.36 -20.13
CA GLU A 81 -53.83 -2.45 -18.72
C GLU A 81 -52.68 -3.44 -18.50
N ASN A 82 -52.71 -4.60 -19.17
CA ASN A 82 -51.66 -5.60 -19.11
C ASN A 82 -50.35 -5.10 -19.71
N ILE A 83 -50.39 -4.43 -20.85
CA ILE A 83 -49.20 -3.81 -21.49
C ILE A 83 -48.59 -2.74 -20.58
N LEU A 84 -49.42 -1.88 -19.98
CA LEU A 84 -48.99 -0.84 -19.05
C LEU A 84 -48.33 -1.43 -17.78
N LYS A 85 -48.84 -2.53 -17.22
CA LYS A 85 -48.23 -3.22 -16.06
C LYS A 85 -46.87 -3.78 -16.40
N ILE A 86 -46.73 -4.49 -17.54
CA ILE A 86 -45.45 -5.06 -17.98
C ILE A 86 -44.41 -3.96 -18.20
N THR A 87 -44.81 -2.83 -18.81
CA THR A 87 -43.91 -1.71 -19.07
C THR A 87 -43.45 -1.01 -17.79
N LYS A 88 -44.32 -0.85 -16.78
CA LYS A 88 -43.99 -0.27 -15.50
C LYS A 88 -43.00 -1.16 -14.73
N ASP A 89 -43.23 -2.48 -14.69
CA ASP A 89 -42.34 -3.43 -14.00
C ASP A 89 -40.93 -3.44 -14.60
N ASN A 90 -40.82 -3.39 -15.93
CA ASN A 90 -39.55 -3.31 -16.62
C ASN A 90 -38.79 -1.98 -16.32
N LYS A 91 -39.51 -0.85 -16.32
CA LYS A 91 -38.89 0.46 -15.97
C LYS A 91 -38.37 0.48 -14.52
N THR A 92 -39.11 -0.16 -13.62
CA THR A 92 -38.69 -0.23 -12.20
C THR A 92 -37.44 -1.11 -12.02
N LYS A 93 -37.41 -2.29 -12.66
CA LYS A 93 -36.22 -3.17 -12.67
C LYS A 93 -34.99 -2.48 -13.26
N GLN A 94 -35.15 -1.74 -14.38
CA GLN A 94 -34.05 -0.99 -14.96
C GLN A 94 -33.54 0.14 -14.05
N LYS A 95 -34.44 0.84 -13.32
CA LYS A 95 -34.02 1.85 -12.34
C LYS A 95 -33.22 1.25 -11.18
N ILE A 96 -33.63 0.10 -10.66
CA ILE A 96 -32.92 -0.62 -9.60
C ILE A 96 -31.55 -1.08 -10.12
N LEU A 97 -31.50 -1.68 -11.29
CA LEU A 97 -30.24 -2.13 -11.90
C LEU A 97 -29.25 -0.97 -12.10
N LYS A 98 -29.73 0.18 -12.62
CA LYS A 98 -28.90 1.39 -12.75
C LYS A 98 -28.35 1.85 -11.39
N LYS A 99 -29.17 1.86 -10.33
CA LYS A 99 -28.71 2.21 -8.97
C LYS A 99 -27.62 1.25 -8.45
N ILE A 100 -27.79 -0.06 -8.68
CA ILE A 100 -26.81 -1.07 -8.28
C ILE A 100 -25.50 -0.86 -9.04
N ILE A 101 -25.54 -0.63 -10.36
CA ILE A 101 -24.34 -0.37 -11.16
C ILE A 101 -23.63 0.90 -10.68
N THR A 102 -24.39 1.98 -10.41
CA THR A 102 -23.80 3.23 -9.90
C THR A 102 -23.13 3.01 -8.54
N LEU A 103 -23.75 2.25 -7.64
CA LEU A 103 -23.16 1.91 -6.34
C LEU A 103 -21.88 1.11 -6.50
N LEU A 104 -21.86 0.10 -7.36
CA LEU A 104 -20.67 -0.71 -7.65
C LEU A 104 -19.52 0.13 -8.23
N LEU A 105 -19.84 1.07 -9.13
CA LEU A 105 -18.85 2.00 -9.67
C LEU A 105 -18.27 2.91 -8.60
N CYS A 106 -19.10 3.44 -7.69
CA CYS A 106 -18.61 4.23 -6.55
C CYS A 106 -17.67 3.43 -5.65
N VAL A 107 -18.02 2.19 -5.32
CA VAL A 107 -17.17 1.29 -4.51
C VAL A 107 -15.84 1.01 -5.22
N LEU A 108 -15.87 0.79 -6.53
CA LEU A 108 -14.67 0.56 -7.33
C LEU A 108 -13.75 1.79 -7.33
N ILE A 109 -14.30 2.99 -7.47
CA ILE A 109 -13.54 4.25 -7.42
C ILE A 109 -12.89 4.42 -6.04
N VAL A 110 -13.64 4.17 -4.95
CA VAL A 110 -13.10 4.24 -3.59
C VAL A 110 -11.96 3.23 -3.42
N PHE A 111 -12.14 2.00 -3.89
CA PHE A 111 -11.09 0.98 -3.83
C PHE A 111 -9.83 1.38 -4.61
N MET A 112 -9.99 1.93 -5.82
CA MET A 112 -8.86 2.42 -6.62
C MET A 112 -8.14 3.60 -5.96
N THR A 113 -8.88 4.54 -5.34
CA THR A 113 -8.26 5.68 -4.64
C THR A 113 -7.50 5.23 -3.40
N VAL A 114 -8.06 4.31 -2.61
CA VAL A 114 -7.37 3.73 -1.44
C VAL A 114 -6.13 2.94 -1.86
N SER A 115 -6.24 2.10 -2.89
CA SER A 115 -5.09 1.35 -3.44
C SER A 115 -4.01 2.27 -3.98
N PHE A 116 -4.38 3.36 -4.66
CA PHE A 116 -3.43 4.38 -5.13
C PHE A 116 -2.73 5.09 -3.97
N PHE A 117 -3.47 5.38 -2.89
CA PHE A 117 -2.91 6.02 -1.70
C PHE A 117 -1.93 5.08 -0.97
N ILE A 118 -2.29 3.81 -0.80
CA ILE A 118 -1.41 2.78 -0.24
C ILE A 118 -0.17 2.61 -1.13
N PHE A 119 -0.34 2.50 -2.45
CA PHE A 119 0.77 2.39 -3.40
C PHE A 119 1.70 3.60 -3.34
N LYS A 120 1.15 4.81 -3.23
CA LYS A 120 1.94 6.04 -3.07
C LYS A 120 2.69 6.08 -1.74
N GLU A 121 2.08 5.60 -0.65
CA GLU A 121 2.70 5.55 0.67
C GLU A 121 3.81 4.48 0.72
N THR A 122 3.59 3.30 0.16
CA THR A 122 4.60 2.23 0.06
C THR A 122 5.75 2.57 -0.88
N ASN A 123 5.50 3.41 -1.89
CA ASN A 123 6.53 3.93 -2.82
C ASN A 123 7.07 5.31 -2.43
N LYS A 124 6.78 5.84 -1.23
CA LYS A 124 7.53 6.97 -0.69
C LYS A 124 9.00 6.59 -0.68
N SER A 125 9.78 7.36 -1.41
CA SER A 125 11.18 7.11 -1.73
C SER A 125 11.98 6.62 -0.52
N GLN A 126 12.45 5.39 -0.63
CA GLN A 126 13.38 4.77 0.28
C GLN A 126 14.80 5.34 0.05
N ASN A 127 14.97 6.64 0.10
CA ASN A 127 16.29 7.26 -0.02
C ASN A 127 16.60 7.89 1.32
N TYR A 128 16.95 7.07 2.28
CA TYR A 128 17.24 7.55 3.62
C TYR A 128 18.46 6.85 4.21
N ILE A 129 19.03 7.49 5.20
CA ILE A 129 19.99 6.94 6.14
C ILE A 129 19.46 7.21 7.55
N GLU A 130 19.59 6.23 8.43
CA GLU A 130 19.17 6.33 9.84
C GLU A 130 20.16 5.61 10.74
N SER A 131 20.26 6.01 12.00
CA SER A 131 21.03 5.26 13.00
C SER A 131 20.24 4.05 13.50
N PHE A 132 20.95 2.98 13.84
CA PHE A 132 20.33 1.89 14.60
C PHE A 132 19.93 2.38 15.99
N LEU A 133 18.79 1.88 16.48
CA LEU A 133 18.36 2.14 17.85
C LEU A 133 19.36 1.48 18.84
N GLU A 134 19.69 2.15 19.92
CA GLU A 134 20.62 1.64 20.94
C GLU A 134 20.19 0.31 21.54
N GLU A 135 18.87 0.09 21.63
CA GLU A 135 18.28 -1.15 22.14
C GLU A 135 18.22 -2.29 21.12
N SER A 136 18.57 -2.05 19.85
CA SER A 136 18.51 -3.07 18.79
C SER A 136 19.52 -4.19 19.03
N THR A 137 19.20 -5.39 18.53
CA THR A 137 20.08 -6.55 18.61
C THR A 137 21.39 -6.31 17.86
N GLU A 138 21.30 -5.61 16.73
CA GLU A 138 22.43 -5.25 15.88
C GLU A 138 23.42 -4.35 16.63
N MET A 139 22.90 -3.30 17.30
CA MET A 139 23.72 -2.36 18.07
C MET A 139 24.39 -3.06 19.27
N LYS A 140 23.62 -3.81 20.04
CA LYS A 140 24.16 -4.60 21.18
C LYS A 140 25.22 -5.62 20.75
N THR A 141 25.00 -6.26 19.59
CA THR A 141 25.98 -7.21 19.04
C THR A 141 27.28 -6.49 18.64
N ALA A 142 27.13 -5.35 17.96
CA ALA A 142 28.27 -4.54 17.54
C ALA A 142 29.07 -4.02 18.73
N GLU A 143 28.41 -3.56 19.78
CA GLU A 143 29.06 -3.14 21.04
C GLU A 143 29.82 -4.29 21.71
N LEU A 144 29.23 -5.49 21.75
CA LEU A 144 29.93 -6.68 22.32
C LEU A 144 31.17 -7.01 21.53
N LEU A 145 31.14 -6.92 20.21
CA LEU A 145 32.27 -7.21 19.33
C LEU A 145 33.33 -6.10 19.40
N SER A 146 32.93 -4.84 19.62
CA SER A 146 33.82 -3.68 19.68
C SER A 146 34.39 -3.40 21.08
N LYS A 147 34.05 -4.20 22.09
CA LYS A 147 34.33 -3.96 23.52
C LYS A 147 35.76 -3.56 23.85
N HIS A 148 36.70 -3.78 22.95
CA HIS A 148 38.11 -3.39 23.09
C HIS A 148 38.61 -2.40 22.02
N GLN A 149 37.71 -1.92 21.15
CA GLN A 149 38.06 -1.08 19.98
C GLN A 149 37.55 0.37 20.10
N GLY A 150 36.70 0.69 21.08
CA GLY A 150 36.16 2.02 21.31
C GLY A 150 34.64 2.14 21.05
N ASP A 151 34.16 3.37 20.97
CA ASP A 151 32.73 3.67 20.74
C ASP A 151 32.34 3.32 19.31
N ILE A 152 31.19 2.67 19.17
CA ILE A 152 30.65 2.27 17.85
C ILE A 152 29.34 2.98 17.54
N MET A 153 29.17 3.35 16.28
CA MET A 153 27.91 3.86 15.72
C MET A 153 27.57 3.05 14.47
N LEU A 154 26.32 2.64 14.37
CA LEU A 154 25.78 1.92 13.23
C LEU A 154 24.70 2.75 12.55
N PHE A 155 24.75 2.77 11.23
CA PHE A 155 23.77 3.42 10.38
C PHE A 155 23.30 2.46 9.30
N HIS A 156 22.03 2.53 8.97
CA HIS A 156 21.42 1.82 7.84
C HIS A 156 21.05 2.80 6.76
N TYR A 157 21.36 2.48 5.49
CA TYR A 157 20.84 3.23 4.35
C TYR A 157 20.00 2.35 3.44
N ASP A 158 18.93 2.93 2.90
CA ASP A 158 18.06 2.30 1.89
C ASP A 158 17.80 3.31 0.77
N THR A 159 18.11 2.93 -0.47
CA THR A 159 18.00 3.81 -1.63
C THR A 159 17.27 3.13 -2.78
N ASN A 160 16.49 3.89 -3.53
CA ASN A 160 15.87 3.44 -4.77
C ASN A 160 16.67 3.84 -6.02
N LYS A 161 17.66 4.71 -5.85
CA LYS A 161 18.55 5.16 -6.92
C LYS A 161 19.83 4.34 -6.93
N GLN A 162 20.35 4.11 -8.10
CA GLN A 162 21.69 3.57 -8.25
C GLN A 162 22.71 4.66 -7.91
N PHE A 163 23.71 4.29 -7.18
CA PHE A 163 24.91 5.08 -6.92
C PHE A 163 26.12 4.15 -7.01
N ASN A 164 27.28 4.70 -7.25
CA ASN A 164 28.52 3.93 -7.41
C ASN A 164 29.62 4.34 -6.46
N LEU A 165 29.38 5.37 -5.65
CA LEU A 165 30.40 5.91 -4.76
C LEU A 165 29.75 6.47 -3.49
N ILE A 166 30.33 6.12 -2.35
CA ILE A 166 30.12 6.80 -1.06
C ILE A 166 31.43 7.46 -0.67
N SER A 167 31.45 8.79 -0.62
CA SER A 167 32.59 9.52 -0.09
C SER A 167 32.30 9.93 1.35
N MET A 168 33.33 9.83 2.22
CA MET A 168 33.26 10.23 3.62
C MET A 168 34.20 11.39 3.87
N TYR A 169 33.72 12.38 4.62
CA TYR A 169 34.44 13.62 4.89
C TYR A 169 34.58 13.80 6.40
N LEU A 170 35.75 14.29 6.81
CA LEU A 170 36.01 14.71 8.18
C LEU A 170 36.27 16.21 8.22
N THR A 171 35.43 16.93 8.95
CA THR A 171 35.59 18.36 9.21
C THR A 171 35.96 18.55 10.68
N GLU A 172 37.05 19.26 10.93
CA GLU A 172 37.57 19.45 12.30
C GLU A 172 37.52 20.93 12.68
N TYR A 173 37.16 21.17 13.92
CA TYR A 173 37.09 22.51 14.51
C TYR A 173 37.89 22.57 15.82
N GLN A 174 38.49 23.70 16.09
CA GLN A 174 39.13 24.03 17.34
C GLN A 174 38.59 25.35 17.87
N LYS A 175 38.02 25.34 19.08
CA LYS A 175 37.40 26.52 19.73
C LYS A 175 36.41 27.26 18.80
N GLY A 176 35.60 26.47 18.07
CA GLY A 176 34.60 26.96 17.12
C GLY A 176 35.14 27.45 15.77
N LYS A 177 36.45 27.35 15.52
CA LYS A 177 37.07 27.68 14.20
C LYS A 177 37.36 26.42 13.43
N LYS A 178 36.93 26.35 12.19
CA LYS A 178 37.26 25.25 11.27
C LYS A 178 38.75 25.21 11.01
N ILE A 179 39.40 24.08 11.25
CA ILE A 179 40.84 23.86 11.09
C ILE A 179 41.16 22.89 9.92
N SER A 180 40.21 21.97 9.62
CA SER A 180 40.41 20.99 8.56
C SER A 180 39.06 20.61 7.95
N HIS A 181 39.09 20.26 6.66
CA HIS A 181 38.01 19.58 5.96
C HIS A 181 38.65 18.74 4.86
N LYS A 182 38.52 17.44 4.96
CA LYS A 182 39.14 16.50 4.04
C LYS A 182 38.22 15.34 3.72
N GLU A 183 38.30 14.87 2.49
CA GLU A 183 37.76 13.55 2.14
C GLU A 183 38.70 12.50 2.74
N VAL A 184 38.16 11.61 3.57
CA VAL A 184 38.97 10.64 4.31
C VAL A 184 38.98 9.27 3.66
N CYS A 185 37.91 8.90 2.97
CA CYS A 185 37.86 7.70 2.15
C CYS A 185 36.73 7.76 1.13
N GLU A 186 36.87 6.93 0.09
CA GLU A 186 35.86 6.67 -0.92
C GLU A 186 35.64 5.18 -1.06
N PHE A 187 34.36 4.77 -1.08
CA PHE A 187 33.93 3.39 -1.25
C PHE A 187 33.26 3.25 -2.60
N TYR A 188 33.92 2.56 -3.53
CA TYR A 188 33.38 2.24 -4.84
C TYR A 188 32.46 1.04 -4.77
N ILE A 189 31.18 1.23 -4.99
CA ILE A 189 30.16 0.21 -4.90
C ILE A 189 29.70 -0.17 -6.31
N ASN A 190 29.78 -1.46 -6.63
CA ASN A 190 29.36 -1.93 -7.94
C ASN A 190 27.83 -1.88 -8.09
N PRO A 191 27.27 -1.03 -8.96
CA PRO A 191 25.82 -0.88 -9.12
C PRO A 191 25.12 -2.17 -9.57
N SER A 192 25.84 -3.06 -10.27
CA SER A 192 25.28 -4.34 -10.74
C SER A 192 25.08 -5.38 -9.64
N GLN A 193 25.65 -5.17 -8.46
CA GLN A 193 25.56 -6.06 -7.30
C GLN A 193 24.50 -5.64 -6.27
N GLY A 194 23.57 -4.74 -6.63
CA GLY A 194 22.39 -4.51 -5.82
C GLY A 194 22.59 -3.64 -4.57
N ALA A 195 23.59 -2.75 -4.55
CA ALA A 195 23.94 -1.91 -3.39
C ALA A 195 22.90 -0.84 -2.99
N LYS A 196 21.62 -1.16 -3.13
CA LYS A 196 20.53 -0.23 -2.72
C LYS A 196 20.38 -0.12 -1.22
N LYS A 197 20.84 -1.12 -0.48
CA LYS A 197 20.77 -1.18 0.98
C LYS A 197 22.14 -1.55 1.54
N GLY A 198 22.42 -1.02 2.71
CA GLY A 198 23.66 -1.35 3.40
C GLY A 198 23.76 -0.67 4.74
N ASN A 199 24.87 -0.95 5.41
CA ASN A 199 25.15 -0.42 6.72
C ASN A 199 26.51 0.30 6.72
N ILE A 200 26.59 1.38 7.48
CA ILE A 200 27.85 2.09 7.75
C ILE A 200 28.13 1.93 9.24
N ALA A 201 29.28 1.37 9.56
CA ALA A 201 29.78 1.28 10.92
C ALA A 201 30.96 2.23 11.13
N LEU A 202 30.92 2.98 12.21
CA LEU A 202 31.99 3.88 12.65
C LEU A 202 32.49 3.40 14.01
N THR A 203 33.78 3.25 14.17
CA THR A 203 34.41 2.92 15.46
C THR A 203 35.42 3.99 15.81
N ILE A 204 35.29 4.58 17.01
CA ILE A 204 36.20 5.62 17.50
C ILE A 204 37.18 4.98 18.47
N ASN A 205 38.44 4.96 18.13
CA ASN A 205 39.50 4.51 19.00
C ASN A 205 40.08 5.70 19.78
N GLN A 206 39.64 5.85 21.02
CA GLN A 206 40.12 6.93 21.90
C GLN A 206 41.62 6.83 22.15
N GLU A 207 42.16 5.60 22.32
CA GLU A 207 43.55 5.35 22.57
C GLU A 207 44.47 5.72 21.40
N ALA A 208 44.07 5.38 20.19
CA ALA A 208 44.81 5.67 18.98
C ALA A 208 44.53 7.06 18.41
N SER A 209 43.55 7.80 18.95
CA SER A 209 43.05 9.06 18.37
C SER A 209 42.70 8.92 16.90
N SER A 210 42.00 7.86 16.57
CA SER A 210 41.62 7.52 15.20
C SER A 210 40.22 6.93 15.14
N MET A 211 39.69 6.83 13.93
CA MET A 211 38.44 6.13 13.65
C MET A 211 38.62 5.11 12.53
N ASN A 212 37.74 4.10 12.53
CA ASN A 212 37.59 3.19 11.39
C ASN A 212 36.18 3.35 10.83
N ILE A 213 36.04 3.19 9.52
CA ILE A 213 34.80 3.26 8.79
C ILE A 213 34.63 1.97 8.01
N ILE A 214 33.50 1.28 8.17
CA ILE A 214 33.15 0.09 7.40
C ILE A 214 31.83 0.37 6.70
N VAL A 215 31.76 0.09 5.41
CA VAL A 215 30.54 0.12 4.62
C VAL A 215 30.25 -1.29 4.15
N ALA A 216 29.14 -1.87 4.61
CA ALA A 216 28.69 -3.20 4.24
C ALA A 216 27.41 -3.12 3.39
N TYR A 217 27.30 -3.97 2.37
CA TYR A 217 26.17 -4.07 1.47
C TYR A 217 26.03 -5.52 0.99
N ASP A 218 24.98 -5.87 0.26
CA ASP A 218 24.69 -7.26 -0.17
C ASP A 218 25.83 -7.92 -0.96
N GLY A 219 26.67 -7.13 -1.64
CA GLY A 219 27.80 -7.62 -2.43
C GLY A 219 29.12 -7.76 -1.65
N GLY A 220 29.18 -7.35 -0.39
CA GLY A 220 30.41 -7.38 0.42
C GLY A 220 30.56 -6.21 1.36
N TYR A 221 31.80 -5.91 1.71
CA TYR A 221 32.12 -4.75 2.56
C TYR A 221 33.43 -4.10 2.14
N TYR A 222 33.55 -2.84 2.47
CA TYR A 222 34.78 -2.07 2.39
C TYR A 222 35.12 -1.47 3.75
N SER A 223 36.40 -1.36 4.07
CA SER A 223 36.86 -0.71 5.29
C SER A 223 37.92 0.36 5.00
N ALA A 224 37.90 1.43 5.79
CA ALA A 224 38.96 2.40 5.90
C ALA A 224 39.37 2.46 7.39
N GLU A 225 40.59 2.16 7.66
CA GLU A 225 41.10 1.99 9.04
C GLU A 225 42.09 3.08 9.38
N GLN A 226 42.20 3.38 10.67
CA GLN A 226 43.21 4.30 11.26
C GLN A 226 43.14 5.73 10.67
N ILE A 227 41.95 6.22 10.41
CA ILE A 227 41.74 7.61 10.02
C ILE A 227 42.03 8.49 11.24
N SER A 228 43.23 9.14 11.25
CA SER A 228 43.68 9.91 12.39
C SER A 228 42.99 11.28 12.47
N PHE A 229 42.68 11.68 13.71
CA PHE A 229 42.27 13.04 14.05
C PHE A 229 43.48 13.98 14.06
N SER A 230 43.25 15.26 13.76
CA SER A 230 44.34 16.28 13.81
C SER A 230 44.80 16.57 15.27
N LYS A 231 44.07 16.15 16.26
CA LYS A 231 44.38 16.29 17.68
C LYS A 231 44.39 14.94 18.39
N ASN A 232 45.22 14.83 19.40
CA ASN A 232 45.17 13.69 20.29
C ASN A 232 43.90 13.80 21.17
N ILE A 233 42.90 12.96 20.90
CA ILE A 233 41.61 13.03 21.61
C ILE A 233 41.72 12.53 23.07
N LYS A 234 42.77 11.81 23.45
CA LYS A 234 43.10 11.45 24.87
C LYS A 234 43.34 12.68 25.74
N ASP A 235 43.73 13.80 25.19
CA ASP A 235 44.02 15.03 25.93
C ASP A 235 42.78 15.72 26.49
N PHE A 236 41.57 15.19 26.14
CA PHE A 236 40.28 15.73 26.56
C PHE A 236 39.65 14.80 27.61
N ASN A 237 39.14 15.39 28.69
CA ASN A 237 38.51 14.65 29.81
C ASN A 237 36.98 14.48 29.65
N ALA A 238 36.38 15.21 28.75
CA ALA A 238 34.96 15.13 28.47
C ALA A 238 34.75 15.02 26.97
N TRP A 239 33.83 14.17 26.58
CA TRP A 239 33.43 13.99 25.18
C TRP A 239 31.98 13.58 25.08
N TRP A 240 31.39 13.83 23.92
CA TRP A 240 30.03 13.48 23.58
C TRP A 240 29.90 13.21 22.08
N ILE A 241 29.00 12.35 21.72
CA ILE A 241 28.71 12.00 20.33
C ILE A 241 27.25 12.33 20.05
N GLU A 242 27.01 13.14 19.02
CA GLU A 242 25.71 13.33 18.41
C GLU A 242 25.71 12.60 17.07
N LYS A 243 24.61 11.96 16.76
CA LYS A 243 24.40 11.24 15.47
C LYS A 243 23.01 11.55 14.94
N ILE A 244 22.78 11.32 13.67
CA ILE A 244 21.41 11.39 13.13
C ILE A 244 20.54 10.37 13.86
N GLU A 245 19.42 10.80 14.43
CA GLU A 245 18.50 9.92 15.18
C GLU A 245 17.33 9.48 14.31
N GLU A 246 16.84 10.36 13.44
CA GLU A 246 15.68 10.11 12.57
C GLU A 246 16.13 9.77 11.14
N LYS A 247 15.17 9.25 10.37
CA LYS A 247 15.37 9.01 8.94
C LYS A 247 15.73 10.29 8.20
N THR A 248 17.01 10.41 7.85
CA THR A 248 17.53 11.53 7.07
C THR A 248 17.48 11.21 5.58
N ILE A 249 16.85 12.07 4.77
CA ILE A 249 16.74 11.88 3.32
C ILE A 249 18.11 12.06 2.67
N ILE A 250 18.54 11.07 1.90
CA ILE A 250 19.79 11.12 1.14
C ILE A 250 19.63 12.09 -0.03
N LYS A 251 20.46 13.16 -0.04
CA LYS A 251 20.57 14.16 -1.11
C LYS A 251 21.78 13.84 -1.96
N TYR A 252 21.59 13.12 -3.06
CA TYR A 252 22.68 12.72 -3.95
C TYR A 252 23.53 13.93 -4.42
N GLY A 253 24.83 13.74 -4.47
CA GLY A 253 25.77 14.77 -4.87
C GLY A 253 25.98 15.87 -3.82
N LYS A 254 25.30 15.81 -2.65
CA LYS A 254 25.47 16.76 -1.55
C LYS A 254 26.11 16.08 -0.35
N GLU A 255 27.01 16.78 0.30
CA GLU A 255 27.57 16.36 1.59
C GLU A 255 26.50 16.57 2.69
N GLN A 256 26.32 15.56 3.54
CA GLN A 256 25.36 15.57 4.65
C GLN A 256 26.05 15.04 5.91
N MET A 257 25.75 15.63 7.05
CA MET A 257 26.32 15.21 8.33
C MET A 257 25.77 13.83 8.74
N LEU A 258 26.62 13.01 9.33
CA LEU A 258 26.30 11.69 9.86
C LEU A 258 26.42 11.64 11.37
N ALA A 259 27.56 12.17 11.89
CA ALA A 259 27.86 12.24 13.29
C ALA A 259 28.73 13.45 13.61
N ALA A 260 28.63 13.95 14.84
CA ALA A 260 29.49 14.99 15.41
C ALA A 260 30.05 14.55 16.74
N LEU A 261 31.36 14.69 16.91
CA LEU A 261 32.11 14.34 18.13
C LEU A 261 32.58 15.63 18.76
N PHE A 262 32.26 15.82 20.04
CA PHE A 262 32.57 17.00 20.80
C PHE A 262 33.57 16.63 21.90
N TYR A 263 34.65 17.38 22.04
CA TYR A 263 35.73 17.15 23.02
C TYR A 263 36.03 18.42 23.81
N GLY A 264 36.21 18.27 25.12
CA GLY A 264 36.54 19.37 26.00
C GLY A 264 37.38 18.96 27.20
N LYS A 265 38.20 19.85 27.73
CA LYS A 265 39.00 19.62 28.93
C LYS A 265 38.20 19.73 30.24
N LYS A 266 37.16 20.54 30.26
CA LYS A 266 36.32 20.81 31.47
C LYS A 266 34.85 20.40 31.28
N GLY A 267 34.44 20.07 30.09
CA GLY A 267 33.08 19.73 29.70
C GLY A 267 32.85 20.01 28.22
N VAL A 268 31.72 19.57 27.69
CA VAL A 268 31.32 19.77 26.30
C VAL A 268 29.95 20.44 26.24
N SER A 269 29.78 21.25 25.22
CA SER A 269 28.46 21.80 24.83
C SER A 269 28.05 21.08 23.58
N THR A 270 26.83 20.50 23.57
CA THR A 270 26.29 19.76 22.43
C THR A 270 25.10 20.49 21.83
N ILE A 271 24.87 20.26 20.58
CA ILE A 271 23.65 20.67 19.87
C ILE A 271 23.28 19.55 18.90
N PRO A 272 21.99 19.32 18.67
CA PRO A 272 21.53 18.32 17.72
C PRO A 272 22.13 18.53 16.32
N ILE A 273 22.32 17.43 15.62
CA ILE A 273 22.99 17.45 14.30
C ILE A 273 22.20 18.29 13.27
N GLU A 274 20.86 18.30 13.35
CA GLU A 274 19.98 19.06 12.49
C GLU A 274 20.13 20.58 12.71
N GLU A 275 20.54 20.99 13.91
CA GLU A 275 20.85 22.39 14.21
C GLU A 275 22.25 22.78 13.76
N LEU A 276 23.19 21.82 13.79
CA LEU A 276 24.53 22.03 13.25
C LEU A 276 24.52 22.35 11.75
N GLU A 277 23.63 21.69 11.00
CA GLU A 277 23.45 21.95 9.56
C GLU A 277 22.90 23.35 9.24
N LYS A 278 22.10 23.92 10.16
CA LYS A 278 21.35 25.19 9.93
C LYS A 278 22.09 26.46 10.31
N LYS A 279 23.14 26.34 11.14
CA LYS A 279 23.87 27.50 11.67
C LYS A 279 25.37 27.37 11.42
N ASP A 280 26.00 28.49 11.01
CA ASP A 280 27.45 28.66 11.13
C ASP A 280 27.81 28.41 12.61
N THR A 281 28.32 27.22 12.90
CA THR A 281 28.29 26.63 14.24
C THR A 281 29.24 27.34 15.19
N LYS A 282 28.71 28.09 16.12
CA LYS A 282 29.48 28.76 17.19
C LYS A 282 29.61 27.90 18.46
N VAL A 283 29.56 26.56 18.33
CA VAL A 283 29.85 25.70 19.49
C VAL A 283 31.32 25.79 19.81
N LYS A 284 31.68 26.38 20.95
CA LYS A 284 33.04 26.64 21.35
C LYS A 284 33.61 25.52 22.21
N ASN A 285 33.58 24.28 21.70
CA ASN A 285 34.30 23.18 22.33
C ASN A 285 35.82 23.33 22.06
N ASP A 286 36.62 22.73 22.90
CA ASP A 286 38.07 22.73 22.70
C ASP A 286 38.45 22.07 21.39
N TYR A 287 37.73 20.98 21.03
CA TYR A 287 37.85 20.31 19.74
C TYR A 287 36.49 19.70 19.33
N MET A 288 36.20 19.66 18.05
CA MET A 288 35.00 19.04 17.50
C MET A 288 35.32 18.45 16.13
N CYS A 289 34.77 17.27 15.87
CA CYS A 289 34.86 16.61 14.56
C CYS A 289 33.45 16.38 14.04
N ILE A 290 33.23 16.67 12.77
CA ILE A 290 32.00 16.34 12.06
C ILE A 290 32.34 15.32 10.96
N LEU A 291 31.70 14.17 11.01
CA LEU A 291 31.75 13.18 9.96
C LEU A 291 30.55 13.36 9.04
N SER A 292 30.82 13.47 7.75
CA SER A 292 29.81 13.67 6.72
C SER A 292 29.96 12.61 5.64
N PHE A 293 28.87 12.36 4.92
CA PHE A 293 28.83 11.43 3.80
C PHE A 293 28.28 12.10 2.53
N LYS A 294 28.60 11.51 1.37
CA LYS A 294 28.06 11.93 0.08
C LYS A 294 27.91 10.73 -0.84
N PHE A 295 26.69 10.49 -1.27
CA PHE A 295 26.39 9.49 -2.29
C PHE A 295 26.52 10.13 -3.69
N LYS A 296 27.30 9.48 -4.58
CA LYS A 296 27.57 9.94 -5.95
C LYS A 296 27.20 8.88 -6.99
#